data_f1a01a42a39a8df36b6aa82e704dae88
#
_entry.id   f1a01a42a39a8df36b6aa82e704dae88
#
_cell.length_a   1.000
_cell.length_b   1.000
_cell.length_c   1.000
_cell.angle_alpha   90.00
_cell.angle_beta   90.00
_cell.angle_gamma   90.00
#
_symmetry.space_group_name_H-M   'P 1'
#
loop_
_entity.id
_entity.type
_entity.pdbx_description
1 polymer ?
#
loop_
_entity_poly.entity_id
_entity_poly.type
_entity_poly.pdbx_seq_one_letter_code
_entity_poly.pdbx_strand_id
1 'polypeptide(L)'
;MNVAVVVGNPRPRSRTLDAAIRVATRLGDEPPKLVIDVIELGPGLLRSGDPAVTEAVASVQSAGAVVVGSPTYKASYTGVLKLFLDQFATGSLAGVIAFPLMLGGAWLHSLAPEVFLRPVLVELGASCPVKALYLLESDYESPAGLDAWVQQAKGFLK
;
A
#
# COMPACT_ATOMS: atom_id res chain seq x y z
N MET A 1 6.21 -4.22 -15.70
CA MET A 1 6.70 -4.59 -14.32
C MET A 1 5.51 -5.01 -13.49
N ASN A 2 5.57 -6.12 -12.76
CA ASN A 2 4.50 -6.52 -11.83
C ASN A 2 4.55 -5.64 -10.56
N VAL A 3 3.39 -5.14 -10.14
CA VAL A 3 3.26 -4.26 -8.98
C VAL A 3 2.63 -5.05 -7.83
N ALA A 4 3.35 -5.22 -6.74
CA ALA A 4 2.86 -5.91 -5.55
C ALA A 4 1.79 -5.08 -4.80
N VAL A 5 1.03 -5.74 -3.94
CA VAL A 5 0.01 -5.11 -3.09
C VAL A 5 0.22 -5.52 -1.64
N VAL A 6 0.20 -4.53 -0.74
CA VAL A 6 0.17 -4.69 0.71
C VAL A 6 -0.98 -3.86 1.25
N VAL A 7 -1.92 -4.46 1.96
CA VAL A 7 -3.05 -3.73 2.56
C VAL A 7 -3.23 -4.09 4.02
N GLY A 8 -3.25 -3.06 4.88
CA GLY A 8 -3.55 -3.18 6.30
C GLY A 8 -4.96 -2.71 6.63
N ASN A 9 -5.94 -3.60 6.51
CA ASN A 9 -7.31 -3.38 6.96
C ASN A 9 -7.66 -4.44 8.03
N PRO A 10 -8.30 -4.08 9.17
CA PRO A 10 -8.77 -5.07 10.14
C PRO A 10 -9.78 -6.07 9.60
N ARG A 11 -10.42 -5.78 8.47
CA ARG A 11 -11.34 -6.69 7.76
C ARG A 11 -10.62 -7.34 6.59
N PRO A 12 -10.55 -8.68 6.54
CA PRO A 12 -9.97 -9.38 5.40
C PRO A 12 -10.82 -9.15 4.14
N ARG A 13 -10.19 -9.25 2.98
CA ARG A 13 -10.86 -9.09 1.67
C ARG A 13 -11.68 -7.80 1.57
N SER A 14 -11.10 -6.72 2.06
CA SER A 14 -11.74 -5.41 2.19
C SER A 14 -11.86 -4.67 0.86
N ARG A 15 -12.71 -3.63 0.82
CA ARG A 15 -12.75 -2.67 -0.29
C ARG A 15 -11.39 -2.01 -0.54
N THR A 16 -10.62 -1.78 0.52
CA THR A 16 -9.26 -1.25 0.40
C THR A 16 -8.35 -2.20 -0.38
N LEU A 17 -8.47 -3.51 -0.12
CA LEU A 17 -7.71 -4.52 -0.86
C LEU A 17 -8.11 -4.55 -2.34
N ASP A 18 -9.41 -4.54 -2.63
CA ASP A 18 -9.90 -4.48 -4.02
C ASP A 18 -9.41 -3.24 -4.74
N ALA A 19 -9.50 -2.06 -4.11
CA ALA A 19 -8.98 -0.82 -4.67
C ALA A 19 -7.46 -0.88 -4.96
N ALA A 20 -6.68 -1.41 -4.03
CA ALA A 20 -5.24 -1.55 -4.20
C ALA A 20 -4.88 -2.51 -5.35
N ILE A 21 -5.60 -3.64 -5.48
CA ILE A 21 -5.43 -4.58 -6.58
C ILE A 21 -5.77 -3.92 -7.92
N ARG A 22 -6.87 -3.16 -8.01
CA ARG A 22 -7.26 -2.42 -9.22
C ARG A 22 -6.18 -1.41 -9.63
N VAL A 23 -5.66 -0.64 -8.68
CA VAL A 23 -4.58 0.32 -8.93
C VAL A 23 -3.31 -0.40 -9.38
N ALA A 24 -2.89 -1.46 -8.70
CA ALA A 24 -1.71 -2.24 -9.06
C ALA A 24 -1.83 -2.88 -10.46
N THR A 25 -3.00 -3.42 -10.79
CA THR A 25 -3.30 -3.99 -12.11
C THR A 25 -3.16 -2.93 -13.21
N ARG A 26 -3.66 -1.72 -12.97
CA ARG A 26 -3.55 -0.62 -13.94
C ARG A 26 -2.13 -0.10 -14.09
N LEU A 27 -1.34 -0.12 -13.01
CA LEU A 27 0.08 0.27 -13.04
C LEU A 27 0.94 -0.75 -13.80
N GLY A 28 0.73 -2.03 -13.55
CA GLY A 28 1.53 -3.12 -14.10
C GLY A 28 1.01 -3.70 -15.42
N ASP A 29 -0.17 -3.30 -15.89
CA ASP A 29 -0.92 -3.87 -17.03
C ASP A 29 -1.25 -5.35 -16.88
N GLU A 30 -1.06 -5.92 -15.69
CA GLU A 30 -1.40 -7.30 -15.31
C GLU A 30 -1.80 -7.37 -13.82
N PRO A 31 -2.58 -8.36 -13.41
CA PRO A 31 -2.89 -8.55 -12.00
C PRO A 31 -1.63 -8.73 -11.15
N PRO A 32 -1.62 -8.23 -9.89
CA PRO A 32 -0.48 -8.40 -8.99
C PRO A 32 -0.24 -9.88 -8.69
N LYS A 33 1.02 -10.33 -8.76
CA LYS A 33 1.44 -11.69 -8.40
C LYS A 33 1.67 -11.86 -6.90
N LEU A 34 1.96 -10.74 -6.22
CA LEU A 34 2.12 -10.69 -4.76
C LEU A 34 1.04 -9.80 -4.17
N VAL A 35 0.18 -10.38 -3.36
CA VAL A 35 -0.87 -9.67 -2.62
C VAL A 35 -0.80 -10.09 -1.17
N ILE A 36 -0.55 -9.13 -0.29
CA ILE A 36 -0.50 -9.35 1.16
C ILE A 36 -1.67 -8.59 1.80
N ASP A 37 -2.68 -9.35 2.24
CA ASP A 37 -3.70 -8.84 3.16
C ASP A 37 -3.18 -9.02 4.58
N VAL A 38 -2.65 -7.94 5.16
CA VAL A 38 -1.87 -7.96 6.40
C VAL A 38 -2.63 -8.64 7.56
N ILE A 39 -3.96 -8.49 7.60
CA ILE A 39 -4.76 -9.09 8.68
C ILE A 39 -4.70 -10.63 8.67
N GLU A 40 -4.43 -11.25 7.53
CA GLU A 40 -4.30 -12.70 7.43
C GLU A 40 -3.03 -13.24 8.07
N LEU A 41 -2.02 -12.40 8.33
CA LEU A 41 -0.85 -12.75 9.12
C LEU A 41 -1.18 -12.94 10.61
N GLY A 42 -2.34 -12.44 11.05
CA GLY A 42 -2.93 -12.69 12.35
C GLY A 42 -1.99 -12.38 13.53
N PRO A 43 -1.98 -13.23 14.57
CA PRO A 43 -1.14 -13.02 15.76
C PRO A 43 0.36 -13.00 15.49
N GLY A 44 0.80 -13.49 14.32
CA GLY A 44 2.19 -13.44 13.89
C GLY A 44 2.76 -12.02 13.87
N LEU A 45 1.93 -11.01 13.56
CA LEU A 45 2.30 -9.60 13.59
C LEU A 45 2.81 -9.10 14.95
N LEU A 46 2.45 -9.79 16.03
CA LEU A 46 2.87 -9.47 17.41
C LEU A 46 4.02 -10.36 17.92
N ARG A 47 4.52 -11.27 17.08
CA ARG A 47 5.61 -12.19 17.43
C ARG A 47 6.88 -11.82 16.70
N SER A 48 7.94 -11.54 17.44
CA SER A 48 9.25 -11.33 16.83
C SER A 48 9.72 -12.59 16.09
N GLY A 49 10.14 -12.44 14.83
CA GLY A 49 10.65 -13.53 14.02
C GLY A 49 9.60 -14.56 13.56
N ASP A 50 8.33 -14.20 13.53
CA ASP A 50 7.30 -15.07 12.97
C ASP A 50 7.63 -15.40 11.51
N PRO A 51 7.66 -16.70 11.11
CA PRO A 51 8.09 -17.10 9.77
C PRO A 51 7.22 -16.53 8.64
N ALA A 52 5.90 -16.49 8.82
CA ALA A 52 4.99 -15.97 7.79
C ALA A 52 5.17 -14.46 7.61
N VAL A 53 5.36 -13.72 8.70
CA VAL A 53 5.63 -12.28 8.65
C VAL A 53 6.99 -12.02 8.02
N THR A 54 8.02 -12.79 8.39
CA THR A 54 9.37 -12.67 7.82
C THR A 54 9.37 -12.92 6.32
N GLU A 55 8.66 -13.94 5.85
CA GLU A 55 8.51 -14.25 4.42
C GLU A 55 7.76 -13.13 3.68
N ALA A 56 6.68 -12.60 4.27
CA ALA A 56 5.93 -11.49 3.70
C ALA A 56 6.81 -10.23 3.56
N VAL A 57 7.61 -9.89 4.58
CA VAL A 57 8.56 -8.78 4.53
C VAL A 57 9.58 -8.98 3.42
N ALA A 58 10.23 -10.15 3.35
CA ALA A 58 11.22 -10.46 2.31
C ALA A 58 10.62 -10.38 0.89
N SER A 59 9.36 -10.82 0.73
CA SER A 59 8.65 -10.75 -0.55
C SER A 59 8.43 -9.29 -1.00
N VAL A 60 8.08 -8.40 -0.08
CA VAL A 60 7.91 -6.96 -0.39
C VAL A 60 9.27 -6.31 -0.72
N GLN A 61 10.32 -6.64 0.04
CA GLN A 61 11.68 -6.13 -0.23
C GLN A 61 12.20 -6.53 -1.62
N SER A 62 11.76 -7.68 -2.13
CA SER A 62 12.14 -8.19 -3.45
C SER A 62 11.25 -7.64 -4.58
N ALA A 63 10.18 -6.93 -4.27
CA ALA A 63 9.31 -6.33 -5.25
C ALA A 63 9.96 -5.07 -5.85
N GLY A 64 9.87 -4.90 -7.18
CA GLY A 64 10.34 -3.65 -7.81
C GLY A 64 9.40 -2.47 -7.55
N ALA A 65 8.10 -2.75 -7.36
CA ALA A 65 7.09 -1.75 -7.05
C ALA A 65 5.96 -2.33 -6.19
N VAL A 66 5.36 -1.51 -5.34
CA VAL A 66 4.28 -1.91 -4.42
C VAL A 66 3.24 -0.81 -4.22
N VAL A 67 1.97 -1.17 -4.25
CA VAL A 67 0.87 -0.34 -3.73
C VAL A 67 0.69 -0.70 -2.25
N VAL A 68 0.83 0.28 -1.37
CA VAL A 68 0.61 0.11 0.08
C VAL A 68 -0.68 0.81 0.48
N GLY A 69 -1.68 0.04 0.87
CA GLY A 69 -3.04 0.50 1.08
C GLY A 69 -3.53 0.42 2.53
N SER A 70 -4.36 1.37 2.92
CA SER A 70 -5.05 1.41 4.22
C SER A 70 -6.42 2.09 4.09
N PRO A 71 -7.44 1.66 4.86
CA PRO A 71 -8.59 2.52 5.10
C PRO A 71 -8.18 3.70 5.98
N THR A 72 -9.01 4.74 6.01
CA THR A 72 -8.80 5.91 6.87
C THR A 72 -9.49 5.69 8.21
N TYR A 73 -8.70 5.43 9.25
CA TYR A 73 -9.17 5.28 10.63
C TYR A 73 -8.60 6.41 11.48
N LYS A 74 -9.49 7.20 12.10
CA LYS A 74 -9.06 8.32 12.94
C LYS A 74 -8.06 9.26 12.25
N ALA A 75 -8.41 9.65 11.02
CA ALA A 75 -7.64 10.54 10.15
C ALA A 75 -6.28 10.00 9.66
N SER A 76 -5.97 8.72 9.90
CA SER A 76 -4.69 8.11 9.54
C SER A 76 -4.87 6.69 9.02
N TYR A 77 -3.77 6.05 8.64
CA TYR A 77 -3.73 4.62 8.34
C TYR A 77 -3.93 3.77 9.61
N THR A 78 -4.24 2.49 9.43
CA THR A 78 -4.58 1.59 10.54
C THR A 78 -3.35 1.14 11.32
N GLY A 79 -3.56 0.80 12.60
CA GLY A 79 -2.56 0.13 13.42
C GLY A 79 -2.14 -1.24 12.87
N VAL A 80 -3.06 -1.96 12.17
CA VAL A 80 -2.74 -3.23 11.51
C VAL A 80 -1.66 -3.05 10.45
N LEU A 81 -1.78 -2.02 9.60
CA LEU A 81 -0.73 -1.71 8.63
C LEU A 81 0.57 -1.35 9.33
N LYS A 82 0.52 -0.53 10.38
CA LYS A 82 1.73 -0.10 11.11
C LYS A 82 2.45 -1.26 11.77
N LEU A 83 1.74 -2.23 12.35
CA LEU A 83 2.34 -3.46 12.91
C LEU A 83 3.17 -4.22 11.87
N PHE A 84 2.71 -4.26 10.62
CA PHE A 84 3.46 -4.89 9.55
C PHE A 84 4.65 -4.04 9.10
N LEU A 85 4.45 -2.72 8.91
CA LEU A 85 5.52 -1.82 8.50
C LEU A 85 6.64 -1.71 9.55
N ASP A 86 6.34 -1.90 10.82
CA ASP A 86 7.33 -1.94 11.92
C ASP A 86 8.25 -3.17 11.88
N GLN A 87 7.92 -4.19 11.08
CA GLN A 87 8.78 -5.37 10.88
C GLN A 87 9.95 -5.10 9.92
N PHE A 88 9.88 -4.02 9.15
CA PHE A 88 10.94 -3.63 8.21
C PHE A 88 12.05 -2.87 8.92
N ALA A 89 13.29 -3.18 8.60
CA ALA A 89 14.41 -2.34 9.04
C ALA A 89 14.43 -1.02 8.24
N THR A 90 14.91 0.05 8.87
CA THR A 90 15.12 1.34 8.21
C THR A 90 15.96 1.16 6.93
N GLY A 91 15.51 1.73 5.84
CA GLY A 91 16.20 1.65 4.55
C GLY A 91 16.07 0.31 3.81
N SER A 92 15.36 -0.68 4.36
CA SER A 92 15.28 -2.02 3.76
C SER A 92 14.42 -2.11 2.49
N LEU A 93 13.68 -1.05 2.15
CA LEU A 93 12.96 -0.90 0.88
C LEU A 93 13.73 -0.06 -0.14
N ALA A 94 15.05 0.09 0.02
CA ALA A 94 15.87 0.78 -0.96
C ALA A 94 15.73 0.12 -2.35
N GLY A 95 15.42 0.93 -3.37
CA GLY A 95 15.16 0.44 -4.73
C GLY A 95 13.71 0.04 -5.03
N VAL A 96 12.84 -0.04 -4.02
CA VAL A 96 11.42 -0.31 -4.20
C VAL A 96 10.67 1.01 -4.49
N ILE A 97 9.82 1.01 -5.50
CA ILE A 97 8.90 2.12 -5.77
C ILE A 97 7.59 1.85 -5.02
N ALA A 98 7.21 2.75 -4.13
CA ALA A 98 5.99 2.60 -3.34
C ALA A 98 4.92 3.64 -3.72
N PHE A 99 3.68 3.19 -3.83
CA PHE A 99 2.51 3.99 -4.10
C PHE A 99 1.57 3.96 -2.88
N PRO A 100 1.63 4.98 -2.01
CA PRO A 100 0.74 5.05 -0.85
C PRO A 100 -0.71 5.28 -1.31
N LEU A 101 -1.64 4.48 -0.78
CA LEU A 101 -3.07 4.54 -1.08
C LEU A 101 -3.88 4.56 0.21
N MET A 102 -4.85 5.46 0.33
CA MET A 102 -5.84 5.36 1.39
C MET A 102 -7.25 5.52 0.84
N LEU A 103 -8.17 4.71 1.40
CA LEU A 103 -9.61 4.83 1.19
C LEU A 103 -10.27 5.54 2.37
N GLY A 104 -11.23 6.42 2.08
CA GLY A 104 -12.03 7.07 3.12
C GLY A 104 -13.45 7.39 2.68
N GLY A 105 -14.31 7.67 3.65
CA GLY A 105 -15.72 7.99 3.40
C GLY A 105 -15.98 9.44 2.94
N ALA A 106 -15.01 10.33 3.07
CA ALA A 106 -15.13 11.73 2.70
C ALA A 106 -13.77 12.36 2.38
N TRP A 107 -13.77 13.44 1.59
CA TRP A 107 -12.54 14.17 1.21
C TRP A 107 -11.84 14.89 2.37
N LEU A 108 -12.46 14.96 3.53
CA LEU A 108 -11.91 15.61 4.72
C LEU A 108 -10.49 15.14 5.08
N HIS A 109 -10.19 13.87 4.81
CA HIS A 109 -8.90 13.25 5.11
C HIS A 109 -8.04 12.98 3.87
N SER A 110 -8.30 13.68 2.77
CA SER A 110 -7.62 13.42 1.48
C SER A 110 -6.10 13.60 1.51
N LEU A 111 -5.57 14.34 2.48
CA LEU A 111 -4.13 14.49 2.67
C LEU A 111 -3.49 13.37 3.52
N ALA A 112 -4.29 12.52 4.17
CA ALA A 112 -3.79 11.51 5.09
C ALA A 112 -2.73 10.57 4.48
N PRO A 113 -2.88 10.02 3.26
CA PRO A 113 -1.85 9.17 2.68
C PRO A 113 -0.53 9.92 2.41
N GLU A 114 -0.60 11.20 2.05
CA GLU A 114 0.59 12.02 1.80
C GLU A 114 1.32 12.40 3.09
N VAL A 115 0.56 12.76 4.13
CA VAL A 115 1.11 13.30 5.39
C VAL A 115 1.50 12.21 6.38
N PHE A 116 0.80 11.07 6.40
CA PHE A 116 1.01 10.03 7.38
C PHE A 116 1.63 8.75 6.82
N LEU A 117 1.15 8.22 5.69
CA LEU A 117 1.64 6.94 5.16
C LEU A 117 2.93 7.10 4.38
N ARG A 118 3.01 8.08 3.49
CA ARG A 118 4.21 8.32 2.68
C ARG A 118 5.48 8.49 3.51
N PRO A 119 5.52 9.30 4.60
CA PRO A 119 6.72 9.45 5.41
C PRO A 119 7.25 8.13 6.00
N VAL A 120 6.35 7.22 6.38
CA VAL A 120 6.75 5.90 6.88
C VAL A 120 7.43 5.08 5.78
N LEU A 121 6.88 5.06 4.57
CA LEU A 121 7.47 4.33 3.44
C LEU A 121 8.82 4.92 3.03
N VAL A 122 8.96 6.24 3.09
CA VAL A 122 10.25 6.93 2.82
C VAL A 122 11.28 6.57 3.89
N GLU A 123 10.90 6.52 5.17
CA GLU A 123 11.78 6.09 6.28
C GLU A 123 12.25 4.64 6.06
N LEU A 124 11.40 3.77 5.51
CA LEU A 124 11.76 2.42 5.13
C LEU A 124 12.67 2.35 3.89
N GLY A 125 12.95 3.46 3.23
CA GLY A 125 13.85 3.57 2.08
C GLY A 125 13.16 3.51 0.71
N ALA A 126 11.83 3.39 0.67
CA ALA A 126 11.11 3.33 -0.60
C ALA A 126 11.09 4.69 -1.32
N SER A 127 11.09 4.66 -2.64
CA SER A 127 10.85 5.85 -3.46
C SER A 127 9.34 6.02 -3.69
N CYS A 128 8.79 7.20 -3.35
CA CYS A 128 7.39 7.56 -3.61
C CYS A 128 7.33 8.70 -4.64
N PRO A 129 7.45 8.41 -5.95
CA PRO A 129 7.73 9.42 -6.96
C PRO A 129 6.52 10.29 -7.36
N VAL A 130 5.31 9.85 -7.04
CA VAL A 130 4.07 10.59 -7.33
C VAL A 130 3.31 10.91 -6.05
N LYS A 131 2.34 11.82 -6.15
CA LYS A 131 1.45 12.13 -5.03
C LYS A 131 0.73 10.87 -4.55
N ALA A 132 0.64 10.71 -3.23
CA ALA A 132 -0.11 9.61 -2.64
C ALA A 132 -1.59 9.65 -3.05
N LEU A 133 -2.18 8.48 -3.26
CA LEU A 133 -3.54 8.35 -3.78
C LEU A 133 -4.54 8.27 -2.63
N TYR A 134 -5.57 9.12 -2.68
CA TYR A 134 -6.73 9.04 -1.80
C TYR A 134 -7.98 8.78 -2.64
N LEU A 135 -8.73 7.75 -2.31
CA LEU A 135 -9.95 7.35 -3.00
C LEU A 135 -11.15 7.38 -2.03
N LEU A 136 -12.32 7.73 -2.56
CA LEU A 136 -13.56 7.58 -1.79
C LEU A 136 -14.07 6.15 -1.86
N GLU A 137 -14.56 5.64 -0.75
CA GLU A 137 -15.20 4.32 -0.68
C GLU A 137 -16.42 4.20 -1.58
N SER A 138 -17.06 5.31 -1.93
CA SER A 138 -18.25 5.35 -2.77
C SER A 138 -17.99 5.19 -4.25
N ASP A 139 -16.77 5.48 -4.72
CA ASP A 139 -16.46 5.53 -6.17
C ASP A 139 -15.09 4.98 -6.55
N TYR A 140 -14.40 4.29 -5.64
CA TYR A 140 -13.05 3.78 -5.86
C TYR A 140 -12.91 2.84 -7.07
N GLU A 141 -14.01 2.28 -7.56
CA GLU A 141 -14.01 1.41 -8.74
C GLU A 141 -13.73 2.19 -10.03
N SER A 142 -14.16 3.45 -10.11
CA SER A 142 -13.96 4.32 -11.28
C SER A 142 -13.76 5.79 -10.87
N PRO A 143 -12.74 6.09 -10.05
CA PRO A 143 -12.55 7.43 -9.52
C PRO A 143 -12.08 8.40 -10.60
N ALA A 144 -12.64 9.60 -10.57
CA ALA A 144 -12.23 10.68 -11.47
C ALA A 144 -10.73 11.00 -11.25
N GLY A 145 -9.99 11.20 -12.34
CA GLY A 145 -8.57 11.56 -12.31
C GLY A 145 -7.59 10.40 -12.10
N LEU A 146 -8.08 9.17 -11.85
CA LEU A 146 -7.19 8.02 -11.67
C LEU A 146 -6.36 7.74 -12.93
N ASP A 147 -6.92 7.93 -14.13
CA ASP A 147 -6.20 7.71 -15.38
C ASP A 147 -4.96 8.60 -15.50
N ALA A 148 -5.10 9.89 -15.21
CA ALA A 148 -4.00 10.83 -15.25
C ALA A 148 -2.92 10.48 -14.22
N TRP A 149 -3.33 10.09 -13.00
CA TRP A 149 -2.42 9.64 -11.95
C TRP A 149 -1.67 8.37 -12.36
N VAL A 150 -2.36 7.37 -12.92
CA VAL A 150 -1.75 6.12 -13.41
C VAL A 150 -0.73 6.40 -14.51
N GLN A 151 -1.05 7.26 -15.48
CA GLN A 151 -0.10 7.63 -16.54
C GLN A 151 1.16 8.29 -15.98
N GLN A 152 1.02 9.19 -15.01
CA GLN A 152 2.16 9.79 -14.33
C GLN A 152 3.00 8.73 -13.58
N ALA A 153 2.35 7.85 -12.84
CA ALA A 153 3.00 6.83 -12.02
C ALA A 153 3.76 5.80 -12.89
N LYS A 154 3.17 5.38 -14.02
CA LYS A 154 3.82 4.48 -15.00
C LYS A 154 5.14 5.01 -15.54
N GLY A 155 5.32 6.31 -15.63
CA GLY A 155 6.57 6.93 -16.06
C GLY A 155 7.78 6.54 -15.20
N PHE A 156 7.55 6.05 -13.99
CA PHE A 156 8.61 5.61 -13.07
C PHE A 156 8.78 4.08 -13.01
N LEU A 157 7.87 3.32 -13.62
CA LEU A 157 7.93 1.86 -13.71
C LEU A 157 8.66 1.47 -15.01
N LYS A 158 9.88 0.97 -14.91
CA LYS A 158 10.70 0.53 -16.04
C LYS A 158 10.70 -0.98 -16.17
#